data_29754f0d0205dcfa920fe83d57e06940
#
_entry.id   29754f0d0205dcfa920fe83d57e06940
#
_cell.length_a   1.000
_cell.length_b   1.000
_cell.length_c   1.000
_cell.angle_alpha   90.00
_cell.angle_beta   90.00
_cell.angle_gamma   90.00
#
_symmetry.space_group_name_H-M   'P 1'
#
loop_
_entity.id
_entity.type
_entity.pdbx_description
1 polymer ?
#
loop_
_entity_poly.entity_id
_entity_poly.type
_entity_poly.pdbx_seq_one_letter_code
_entity_poly.pdbx_strand_id
1 'polypeptide(L)'
;VTGISDTTGIFTLAALCSVALALYSLTLPHTPAPAKGMPVQFRDLLCADAFALLKPRHFLIFSLCATLISVPLGTYYAYTASYLADAGVKDVSTAMSFGQMSEIVFMLVIPLLFRRLGVKYMLLIGMAAWFVRYAFFALGVSEEGRFLLYLGILLHGVCYDFFFVVGFIYTDRVAGEKVKGQAQSMIVMFTYGIGML
;
A
#
# COMPACT_ATOMS: atom_id res chain seq x y z
N VAL A 1 18.85 15.10 -20.58
CA VAL A 1 18.36 14.56 -19.31
C VAL A 1 18.66 15.57 -18.23
N THR A 2 17.63 16.21 -17.75
CA THR A 2 17.60 17.30 -16.81
C THR A 2 18.14 16.85 -15.44
N GLY A 3 18.93 17.70 -14.76
CA GLY A 3 19.57 17.48 -13.46
C GLY A 3 18.66 17.15 -12.25
N ILE A 4 17.47 16.59 -12.51
CA ILE A 4 16.58 16.03 -11.49
C ILE A 4 17.09 14.67 -10.97
N SER A 5 18.04 14.05 -11.67
CA SER A 5 18.76 12.86 -11.18
C SER A 5 19.80 13.17 -10.09
N ASP A 6 20.05 14.43 -9.81
CA ASP A 6 20.84 14.85 -8.67
C ASP A 6 20.03 14.64 -7.39
N THR A 7 20.55 13.89 -6.46
CA THR A 7 19.90 13.55 -5.18
C THR A 7 19.37 14.79 -4.47
N THR A 8 20.11 15.92 -4.54
CA THR A 8 19.72 17.21 -4.00
C THR A 8 18.45 17.77 -4.64
N GLY A 9 18.31 17.63 -5.97
CA GLY A 9 17.12 18.10 -6.69
C GLY A 9 15.84 17.34 -6.29
N ILE A 10 15.94 16.04 -6.05
CA ILE A 10 14.82 15.21 -5.61
C ILE A 10 14.32 15.67 -4.22
N PHE A 11 15.22 15.86 -3.27
CA PHE A 11 14.85 16.35 -1.94
C PHE A 11 14.30 17.78 -1.96
N THR A 12 14.85 18.65 -2.79
CA THR A 12 14.34 20.01 -2.96
C THR A 12 12.91 20.01 -3.51
N LEU A 13 12.65 19.21 -4.55
CA LEU A 13 11.31 19.06 -5.10
C LEU A 13 10.32 18.52 -4.06
N ALA A 14 10.72 17.45 -3.33
CA ALA A 14 9.89 16.88 -2.28
C ALA A 14 9.57 17.91 -1.17
N ALA A 15 10.56 18.73 -0.76
CA ALA A 15 10.37 19.80 0.22
C ALA A 15 9.38 20.87 -0.28
N LEU A 16 9.53 21.34 -1.52
CA LEU A 16 8.62 22.31 -2.11
C LEU A 16 7.18 21.78 -2.22
N CYS A 17 7.00 20.55 -2.67
CA CYS A 17 5.69 19.91 -2.71
C CYS A 17 5.08 19.75 -1.31
N SER A 18 5.88 19.42 -0.30
CA SER A 18 5.43 19.32 1.09
C SER A 18 4.97 20.67 1.65
N VAL A 19 5.71 21.75 1.38
CA VAL A 19 5.31 23.11 1.77
C VAL A 19 4.02 23.52 1.07
N ALA A 20 3.90 23.27 -0.25
CA ALA A 20 2.69 23.57 -1.00
C ALA A 20 1.47 22.82 -0.43
N LEU A 21 1.63 21.53 -0.10
CA LEU A 21 0.58 20.74 0.52
C LEU A 21 0.22 21.23 1.92
N ALA A 22 1.21 21.62 2.73
CA ALA A 22 0.97 22.21 4.05
C ALA A 22 0.16 23.50 3.96
N LEU A 23 0.51 24.40 3.03
CA LEU A 23 -0.26 25.62 2.79
C LEU A 23 -1.67 25.32 2.29
N TYR A 24 -1.81 24.40 1.36
CA TYR A 24 -3.12 23.95 0.87
C TYR A 24 -3.99 23.35 1.99
N SER A 25 -3.40 22.61 2.93
CA SER A 25 -4.14 22.01 4.04
C SER A 25 -4.84 23.04 4.94
N LEU A 26 -4.34 24.29 4.99
CA LEU A 26 -5.00 25.39 5.74
C LEU A 26 -6.34 25.81 5.10
N THR A 27 -6.57 25.48 3.83
CA THR A 27 -7.83 25.79 3.12
C THR A 27 -8.88 24.70 3.29
N LEU A 28 -8.52 23.55 3.88
CA LEU A 28 -9.46 22.45 4.07
C LEU A 28 -10.54 22.77 5.09
N PRO A 29 -11.77 22.29 4.90
CA PRO A 29 -12.85 22.50 5.86
C PRO A 29 -12.52 21.88 7.21
N HIS A 30 -12.92 22.57 8.28
CA HIS A 30 -12.70 22.09 9.64
C HIS A 30 -13.52 20.82 9.90
N THR A 31 -12.85 19.71 10.13
CA THR A 31 -13.44 18.42 10.52
C THR A 31 -13.14 18.16 11.99
N PRO A 32 -14.13 18.35 12.91
CA PRO A 32 -13.90 18.08 14.33
C PRO A 32 -13.59 16.59 14.58
N ALA A 33 -12.63 16.32 15.45
CA ALA A 33 -12.33 14.95 15.85
C ALA A 33 -13.56 14.31 16.53
N PRO A 34 -13.96 13.07 16.17
CA PRO A 34 -15.13 12.40 16.76
C PRO A 34 -15.07 12.27 18.28
N ALA A 35 -13.87 12.17 18.85
CA ALA A 35 -13.63 12.07 20.30
C ALA A 35 -13.20 13.41 20.94
N LYS A 36 -13.51 14.56 20.32
CA LYS A 36 -13.16 15.88 20.87
C LYS A 36 -13.76 16.05 22.27
N GLY A 37 -12.90 16.32 23.26
CA GLY A 37 -13.31 16.52 24.65
C GLY A 37 -13.46 15.24 25.50
N MET A 38 -13.24 14.07 24.91
CA MET A 38 -13.16 12.81 25.68
C MET A 38 -11.75 12.64 26.27
N PRO A 39 -11.62 12.12 27.50
CA PRO A 39 -10.30 11.79 28.05
C PRO A 39 -9.67 10.65 27.25
N VAL A 40 -8.42 10.82 26.84
CA VAL A 40 -7.65 9.76 26.17
C VAL A 40 -7.28 8.71 27.20
N GLN A 41 -7.71 7.48 26.99
CA GLN A 41 -7.33 6.33 27.82
C GLN A 41 -6.11 5.61 27.23
N PHE A 42 -5.29 5.02 28.09
CA PHE A 42 -4.14 4.22 27.64
C PHE A 42 -4.56 3.04 26.73
N ARG A 43 -5.75 2.51 26.93
CA ARG A 43 -6.37 1.48 26.06
C ARG A 43 -6.56 1.97 24.63
N ASP A 44 -6.89 3.24 24.43
CA ASP A 44 -7.10 3.82 23.09
C ASP A 44 -5.75 3.87 22.32
N LEU A 45 -4.66 4.17 23.01
CA LEU A 45 -3.32 4.20 22.43
C LEU A 45 -2.84 2.80 22.02
N LEU A 46 -3.25 1.76 22.74
CA LEU A 46 -2.92 0.37 22.42
C LEU A 46 -3.88 -0.27 21.44
N CYS A 47 -4.86 0.46 20.91
CA CYS A 47 -5.90 -0.07 20.02
C CYS A 47 -6.64 -1.27 20.65
N ALA A 48 -6.78 -1.31 22.01
CA ALA A 48 -7.23 -2.49 22.74
C ALA A 48 -8.63 -2.96 22.34
N ASP A 49 -9.53 -2.04 22.02
CA ASP A 49 -10.89 -2.37 21.61
C ASP A 49 -10.92 -2.96 20.18
N ALA A 50 -9.97 -2.58 19.32
CA ALA A 50 -9.83 -3.16 17.99
C ALA A 50 -9.39 -4.62 18.02
N PHE A 51 -8.63 -5.07 19.03
CA PHE A 51 -8.25 -6.49 19.16
C PHE A 51 -9.46 -7.43 19.29
N ALA A 52 -10.61 -6.93 19.74
CA ALA A 52 -11.84 -7.71 19.73
C ALA A 52 -12.28 -8.14 18.32
N LEU A 53 -11.88 -7.40 17.29
CA LEU A 53 -12.13 -7.74 15.89
C LEU A 53 -11.37 -8.99 15.41
N LEU A 54 -10.35 -9.43 16.13
CA LEU A 54 -9.62 -10.67 15.81
C LEU A 54 -10.38 -11.93 16.27
N LYS A 55 -11.41 -11.83 17.10
CA LYS A 55 -12.21 -12.97 17.54
C LYS A 55 -12.94 -13.68 16.39
N PRO A 56 -13.60 -12.98 15.44
CA PRO A 56 -14.18 -13.59 14.26
C PRO A 56 -13.09 -14.14 13.33
N ARG A 57 -13.19 -15.43 12.98
CA ARG A 57 -12.19 -16.14 12.17
C ARG A 57 -11.87 -15.46 10.84
N HIS A 58 -12.86 -14.88 10.17
CA HIS A 58 -12.66 -14.22 8.88
C HIS A 58 -11.77 -12.98 8.99
N PHE A 59 -11.91 -12.17 10.04
CA PHE A 59 -11.06 -11.00 10.23
C PHE A 59 -9.66 -11.39 10.74
N LEU A 60 -9.56 -12.42 11.57
CA LEU A 60 -8.27 -12.98 11.98
C LEU A 60 -7.48 -13.50 10.78
N ILE A 61 -8.11 -14.29 9.91
CA ILE A 61 -7.47 -14.81 8.69
C ILE A 61 -7.00 -13.65 7.79
N PHE A 62 -7.87 -12.64 7.60
CA PHE A 62 -7.49 -11.44 6.84
C PHE A 62 -6.27 -10.74 7.45
N SER A 63 -6.25 -10.53 8.77
CA SER A 63 -5.13 -9.87 9.46
C SER A 63 -3.82 -10.65 9.35
N LEU A 64 -3.88 -11.98 9.45
CA LEU A 64 -2.72 -12.85 9.23
C LEU A 64 -2.23 -12.79 7.78
N CYS A 65 -3.14 -12.85 6.80
CA CYS A 65 -2.79 -12.68 5.39
C CYS A 65 -2.18 -11.29 5.14
N ALA A 66 -2.71 -10.24 5.75
CA ALA A 66 -2.19 -8.88 5.63
C ALA A 66 -0.78 -8.74 6.20
N THR A 67 -0.49 -9.39 7.33
CA THR A 67 0.86 -9.44 7.89
C THR A 67 1.82 -10.18 6.97
N LEU A 68 1.43 -11.36 6.47
CA LEU A 68 2.28 -12.19 5.62
C LEU A 68 2.56 -11.56 4.25
N ILE A 69 1.58 -10.92 3.62
CA ILE A 69 1.76 -10.25 2.32
C ILE A 69 2.64 -9.00 2.42
N SER A 70 2.81 -8.46 3.62
CA SER A 70 3.70 -7.32 3.84
C SER A 70 5.18 -7.69 3.80
N VAL A 71 5.53 -8.97 3.96
CA VAL A 71 6.91 -9.47 3.75
C VAL A 71 7.35 -9.25 2.29
N PRO A 72 6.64 -9.74 1.26
CA PRO A 72 6.97 -9.39 -0.13
C PRO A 72 6.90 -7.88 -0.39
N LEU A 73 5.98 -7.13 0.22
CA LEU A 73 5.94 -5.67 0.07
C LEU A 73 7.22 -5.01 0.60
N GLY A 74 7.69 -5.41 1.79
CA GLY A 74 8.97 -4.95 2.36
C GLY A 74 10.15 -5.28 1.46
N THR A 75 10.21 -6.52 0.97
CA THR A 75 11.21 -6.97 -0.01
C THR A 75 11.21 -6.12 -1.27
N TYR A 76 10.02 -5.79 -1.79
CA TYR A 76 9.88 -4.91 -2.95
C TYR A 76 10.49 -3.53 -2.69
N TYR A 77 10.16 -2.90 -1.59
CA TYR A 77 10.68 -1.55 -1.27
C TYR A 77 12.18 -1.55 -1.01
N ALA A 78 12.71 -2.60 -0.40
CA ALA A 78 14.12 -2.66 -0.04
C ALA A 78 15.04 -2.98 -1.24
N TYR A 79 14.61 -3.88 -2.12
CA TYR A 79 15.53 -4.50 -3.08
C TYR A 79 15.18 -4.28 -4.55
N THR A 80 13.93 -3.90 -4.91
CA THR A 80 13.56 -3.88 -6.32
C THR A 80 14.36 -2.87 -7.14
N ALA A 81 14.68 -1.70 -6.58
CA ALA A 81 15.43 -0.69 -7.31
C ALA A 81 16.85 -1.17 -7.66
N SER A 82 17.58 -1.75 -6.71
CA SER A 82 18.91 -2.31 -6.95
C SER A 82 18.85 -3.51 -7.90
N TYR A 83 17.88 -4.40 -7.70
CA TYR A 83 17.67 -5.54 -8.58
C TYR A 83 17.41 -5.14 -10.04
N LEU A 84 16.58 -4.15 -10.30
CA LEU A 84 16.30 -3.66 -11.65
C LEU A 84 17.55 -3.01 -12.28
N ALA A 85 18.36 -2.30 -11.48
CA ALA A 85 19.63 -1.74 -11.94
C ALA A 85 20.61 -2.85 -12.36
N ASP A 86 20.76 -3.88 -11.52
CA ASP A 86 21.64 -5.04 -11.81
C ASP A 86 21.13 -5.84 -13.02
N ALA A 87 19.82 -5.91 -13.23
CA ALA A 87 19.21 -6.51 -14.42
C ALA A 87 19.34 -5.65 -15.69
N GLY A 88 20.02 -4.50 -15.62
CA GLY A 88 20.32 -3.64 -16.78
C GLY A 88 19.18 -2.71 -17.20
N VAL A 89 18.23 -2.41 -16.32
CA VAL A 89 17.22 -1.37 -16.56
C VAL A 89 17.90 0.00 -16.44
N LYS A 90 17.96 0.75 -17.55
CA LYS A 90 18.74 2.00 -17.63
C LYS A 90 18.22 3.14 -16.76
N ASP A 91 16.93 3.27 -16.61
CA ASP A 91 16.28 4.33 -15.83
C ASP A 91 15.25 3.70 -14.86
N VAL A 92 15.78 3.19 -13.76
CA VAL A 92 15.00 2.48 -12.74
C VAL A 92 13.93 3.37 -12.13
N SER A 93 14.25 4.64 -11.87
CA SER A 93 13.31 5.58 -11.25
C SER A 93 12.09 5.82 -12.13
N THR A 94 12.30 6.07 -13.42
CA THR A 94 11.21 6.21 -14.40
C THR A 94 10.45 4.90 -14.56
N ALA A 95 11.12 3.76 -14.62
CA ALA A 95 10.46 2.47 -14.73
C ALA A 95 9.56 2.21 -13.52
N MET A 96 10.04 2.44 -12.30
CA MET A 96 9.23 2.26 -11.08
C MET A 96 8.06 3.25 -10.98
N SER A 97 8.19 4.46 -11.56
CA SER A 97 7.08 5.43 -11.62
C SER A 97 5.87 4.90 -12.38
N PHE A 98 6.06 4.04 -13.40
CA PHE A 98 4.94 3.38 -14.08
C PHE A 98 4.14 2.46 -13.14
N GLY A 99 4.78 1.88 -12.13
CA GLY A 99 4.10 1.14 -11.08
C GLY A 99 3.14 2.03 -10.29
N GLN A 100 3.61 3.21 -9.88
CA GLN A 100 2.78 4.20 -9.17
C GLN A 100 1.64 4.73 -10.06
N MET A 101 1.90 4.95 -11.34
CA MET A 101 0.85 5.35 -12.29
C MET A 101 -0.22 4.26 -12.45
N SER A 102 0.19 2.98 -12.39
CA SER A 102 -0.76 1.86 -12.44
C SER A 102 -1.72 1.85 -11.23
N GLU A 103 -1.26 2.25 -10.04
CA GLU A 103 -2.14 2.39 -8.86
C GLU A 103 -3.28 3.38 -9.12
N ILE A 104 -3.00 4.53 -9.76
CA ILE A 104 -4.04 5.51 -10.09
C ILE A 104 -5.14 4.87 -10.95
N VAL A 105 -4.73 4.11 -11.96
CA VAL A 105 -5.67 3.43 -12.87
C VAL A 105 -6.51 2.39 -12.13
N PHE A 106 -5.85 1.51 -11.36
CA PHE A 106 -6.56 0.44 -10.64
C PHE A 106 -7.41 0.99 -9.49
N MET A 107 -6.98 2.05 -8.81
CA MET A 107 -7.78 2.72 -7.79
C MET A 107 -9.11 3.27 -8.37
N LEU A 108 -9.10 3.82 -9.59
CA LEU A 108 -10.32 4.26 -10.29
C LEU A 108 -11.24 3.09 -10.65
N VAL A 109 -10.69 1.90 -10.88
CA VAL A 109 -11.44 0.69 -11.24
C VAL A 109 -11.97 -0.06 -10.01
N ILE A 110 -11.38 0.13 -8.83
CA ILE A 110 -11.81 -0.52 -7.58
C ILE A 110 -13.34 -0.46 -7.37
N PRO A 111 -14.02 0.69 -7.44
CA PRO A 111 -15.46 0.74 -7.14
C PRO A 111 -16.29 -0.17 -8.04
N LEU A 112 -15.92 -0.29 -9.31
CA LEU A 112 -16.58 -1.15 -10.29
C LEU A 112 -16.36 -2.64 -9.96
N LEU A 113 -15.11 -3.01 -9.74
CA LEU A 113 -14.75 -4.40 -9.46
C LEU A 113 -15.22 -4.84 -8.07
N PHE A 114 -15.16 -3.96 -7.10
CA PHE A 114 -15.64 -4.23 -5.74
C PHE A 114 -17.14 -4.59 -5.70
N ARG A 115 -17.95 -3.92 -6.52
CA ARG A 115 -19.38 -4.23 -6.66
C ARG A 115 -19.64 -5.58 -7.30
N ARG A 116 -18.76 -6.06 -8.18
CA ARG A 116 -18.92 -7.32 -8.93
C ARG A 116 -18.27 -8.51 -8.22
N LEU A 117 -17.07 -8.33 -7.71
CA LEU A 117 -16.25 -9.40 -7.16
C LEU A 117 -16.35 -9.51 -5.62
N GLY A 118 -16.61 -8.38 -4.96
CA GLY A 118 -16.59 -8.30 -3.50
C GLY A 118 -15.17 -8.43 -2.90
N VAL A 119 -15.07 -8.26 -1.58
CA VAL A 119 -13.80 -8.22 -0.84
C VAL A 119 -12.96 -9.48 -1.07
N LYS A 120 -13.55 -10.66 -0.91
CA LYS A 120 -12.82 -11.94 -0.94
C LYS A 120 -12.04 -12.13 -2.24
N TYR A 121 -12.70 -11.95 -3.38
CA TYR A 121 -12.07 -12.19 -4.68
C TYR A 121 -11.07 -11.10 -5.03
N MET A 122 -11.30 -9.85 -4.63
CA MET A 122 -10.33 -8.79 -4.83
C MET A 122 -9.05 -9.04 -4.04
N LEU A 123 -9.15 -9.41 -2.75
CA LEU A 123 -7.98 -9.79 -1.94
C LEU A 123 -7.22 -10.97 -2.56
N LEU A 124 -7.93 -12.01 -3.04
CA LEU A 124 -7.31 -13.16 -3.70
C LEU A 124 -6.57 -12.76 -4.99
N ILE A 125 -7.17 -11.90 -5.81
CA ILE A 125 -6.53 -11.39 -7.03
C ILE A 125 -5.28 -10.57 -6.66
N GLY A 126 -5.34 -9.72 -5.66
CA GLY A 126 -4.18 -8.97 -5.16
C GLY A 126 -3.04 -9.89 -4.71
N MET A 127 -3.35 -10.94 -3.94
CA MET A 127 -2.37 -11.94 -3.50
C MET A 127 -1.78 -12.73 -4.69
N ALA A 128 -2.62 -13.15 -5.64
CA ALA A 128 -2.16 -13.83 -6.84
C ALA A 128 -1.28 -12.93 -7.71
N ALA A 129 -1.61 -11.63 -7.80
CA ALA A 129 -0.80 -10.65 -8.52
C ALA A 129 0.60 -10.49 -7.90
N TRP A 130 0.75 -10.56 -6.57
CA TRP A 130 2.05 -10.60 -5.92
C TRP A 130 2.89 -11.80 -6.36
N PHE A 131 2.30 -12.98 -6.39
CA PHE A 131 2.98 -14.18 -6.87
C PHE A 131 3.44 -14.04 -8.33
N VAL A 132 2.53 -13.62 -9.22
CA VAL A 132 2.82 -13.43 -10.66
C VAL A 132 3.90 -12.37 -10.85
N ARG A 133 3.86 -11.29 -10.09
CA ARG A 133 4.85 -10.22 -10.13
C ARG A 133 6.27 -10.74 -9.83
N TYR A 134 6.42 -11.50 -8.75
CA TYR A 134 7.73 -12.07 -8.41
C TYR A 134 8.18 -13.14 -9.40
N ALA A 135 7.25 -13.92 -9.97
CA ALA A 135 7.57 -14.82 -11.07
C ALA A 135 8.09 -14.05 -12.28
N PHE A 136 7.47 -12.92 -12.63
CA PHE A 136 7.97 -12.05 -13.71
C PHE A 136 9.35 -11.47 -13.40
N PHE A 137 9.61 -11.06 -12.18
CA PHE A 137 10.94 -10.60 -11.79
C PHE A 137 11.97 -11.73 -11.90
N ALA A 138 11.65 -12.94 -11.41
CA ALA A 138 12.56 -14.07 -11.49
C ALA A 138 12.88 -14.50 -12.93
N LEU A 139 11.90 -14.46 -13.83
CA LEU A 139 12.06 -14.85 -15.24
C LEU A 139 12.62 -13.72 -16.12
N GLY A 140 12.53 -12.47 -15.68
CA GLY A 140 12.90 -11.29 -16.46
C GLY A 140 14.39 -10.96 -16.49
N VAL A 141 15.25 -11.76 -15.83
CA VAL A 141 16.71 -11.48 -15.74
C VAL A 141 17.40 -11.60 -17.09
N SER A 142 16.94 -12.49 -17.98
CA SER A 142 17.51 -12.66 -19.32
C SER A 142 17.19 -11.47 -20.23
N GLU A 143 18.02 -11.21 -21.23
CA GLU A 143 17.76 -10.13 -22.21
C GLU A 143 16.42 -10.31 -22.93
N GLU A 144 16.10 -11.55 -23.30
CA GLU A 144 14.85 -11.90 -23.97
C GLU A 144 13.63 -11.74 -23.02
N GLY A 145 13.81 -11.95 -21.71
CA GLY A 145 12.79 -11.83 -20.69
C GLY A 145 12.60 -10.44 -20.10
N ARG A 146 13.41 -9.45 -20.46
CA ARG A 146 13.44 -8.12 -19.81
C ARG A 146 12.08 -7.41 -19.81
N PHE A 147 11.23 -7.65 -20.80
CA PHE A 147 9.87 -7.10 -20.81
C PHE A 147 9.02 -7.57 -19.62
N LEU A 148 9.31 -8.75 -19.05
CA LEU A 148 8.62 -9.27 -17.87
C LEU A 148 8.87 -8.40 -16.63
N LEU A 149 10.07 -7.77 -16.53
CA LEU A 149 10.35 -6.83 -15.46
C LEU A 149 9.37 -5.64 -15.48
N TYR A 150 9.11 -5.10 -16.66
CA TYR A 150 8.15 -4.00 -16.82
C TYR A 150 6.71 -4.44 -16.54
N LEU A 151 6.31 -5.65 -16.95
CA LEU A 151 5.02 -6.21 -16.59
C LEU A 151 4.90 -6.40 -15.07
N GLY A 152 5.97 -6.88 -14.41
CA GLY A 152 6.03 -6.99 -12.96
C GLY A 152 5.90 -5.64 -12.26
N ILE A 153 6.49 -4.58 -12.83
CA ILE A 153 6.33 -3.20 -12.33
C ILE A 153 4.87 -2.74 -12.49
N LEU A 154 4.27 -2.93 -13.65
CA LEU A 154 2.88 -2.49 -13.92
C LEU A 154 1.85 -3.25 -13.07
N LEU A 155 2.14 -4.48 -12.63
CA LEU A 155 1.28 -5.20 -11.69
C LEU A 155 1.20 -4.55 -10.30
N HIS A 156 2.01 -3.52 -10.03
CA HIS A 156 2.05 -2.88 -8.71
C HIS A 156 0.67 -2.40 -8.26
N GLY A 157 -0.08 -1.72 -9.12
CA GLY A 157 -1.42 -1.25 -8.78
C GLY A 157 -2.37 -2.38 -8.41
N VAL A 158 -2.37 -3.50 -9.15
CA VAL A 158 -3.19 -4.67 -8.77
C VAL A 158 -2.75 -5.25 -7.43
N CYS A 159 -1.44 -5.42 -7.24
CA CYS A 159 -0.89 -5.98 -6.01
C CYS A 159 -1.25 -5.13 -4.80
N TYR A 160 -1.07 -3.83 -4.90
CA TYR A 160 -1.25 -2.90 -3.79
C TYR A 160 -2.73 -2.57 -3.56
N ASP A 161 -3.43 -2.12 -4.58
CA ASP A 161 -4.79 -1.62 -4.44
C ASP A 161 -5.79 -2.72 -4.10
N PHE A 162 -5.68 -3.88 -4.77
CA PHE A 162 -6.65 -4.95 -4.54
C PHE A 162 -6.43 -5.67 -3.21
N PHE A 163 -5.26 -5.55 -2.61
CA PHE A 163 -5.03 -6.11 -1.30
C PHE A 163 -5.09 -5.05 -0.20
N PHE A 164 -4.25 -4.02 -0.24
CA PHE A 164 -4.15 -3.05 0.86
C PHE A 164 -5.31 -2.05 0.87
N VAL A 165 -5.64 -1.41 -0.25
CA VAL A 165 -6.74 -0.44 -0.29
C VAL A 165 -8.08 -1.13 -0.01
N VAL A 166 -8.33 -2.29 -0.63
CA VAL A 166 -9.53 -3.09 -0.36
C VAL A 166 -9.54 -3.61 1.07
N GLY A 167 -8.38 -3.99 1.63
CA GLY A 167 -8.21 -4.39 3.01
C GLY A 167 -8.57 -3.30 4.00
N PHE A 168 -8.18 -2.06 3.75
CA PHE A 168 -8.57 -0.91 4.55
C PHE A 168 -10.09 -0.64 4.47
N ILE A 169 -10.70 -0.73 3.28
CA ILE A 169 -12.16 -0.63 3.11
C ILE A 169 -12.88 -1.75 3.88
N TYR A 170 -12.36 -2.96 3.84
CA TYR A 170 -12.91 -4.09 4.59
C TYR A 170 -12.82 -3.88 6.09
N THR A 171 -11.67 -3.43 6.58
CA THR A 171 -11.44 -3.11 8.00
C THR A 171 -12.44 -2.07 8.49
N ASP A 172 -12.64 -1.00 7.73
CA ASP A 172 -13.62 0.04 8.03
C ASP A 172 -15.05 -0.51 8.19
N ARG A 173 -15.45 -1.41 7.28
CA ARG A 173 -16.79 -2.02 7.30
C ARG A 173 -17.01 -2.94 8.50
N VAL A 174 -15.97 -3.68 8.90
CA VAL A 174 -16.06 -4.64 10.01
C VAL A 174 -15.95 -3.93 11.37
N ALA A 175 -15.16 -2.89 11.47
CA ALA A 175 -14.89 -2.19 12.72
C ALA A 175 -16.09 -1.38 13.24
N GLY A 176 -16.91 -0.83 12.35
CA GLY A 176 -17.95 0.12 12.72
C GLY A 176 -17.39 1.46 13.26
N GLU A 177 -18.24 2.45 13.43
CA GLU A 177 -17.84 3.84 13.68
C GLU A 177 -17.02 4.05 14.96
N LYS A 178 -17.27 3.27 16.02
CA LYS A 178 -16.63 3.50 17.33
C LYS A 178 -15.15 3.15 17.39
N VAL A 179 -14.74 2.09 16.70
CA VAL A 179 -13.36 1.56 16.75
C VAL A 179 -12.64 1.62 15.42
N LYS A 180 -13.21 2.30 14.42
CA LYS A 180 -12.71 2.41 13.07
C LYS A 180 -11.25 2.89 13.01
N GLY A 181 -10.92 3.99 13.69
CA GLY A 181 -9.55 4.52 13.76
C GLY A 181 -8.58 3.53 14.42
N GLN A 182 -8.97 2.91 15.52
CA GLN A 182 -8.15 1.89 16.20
C GLN A 182 -7.95 0.65 15.33
N ALA A 183 -8.97 0.21 14.60
CA ALA A 183 -8.88 -0.94 13.69
C ALA A 183 -7.93 -0.67 12.53
N GLN A 184 -7.97 0.51 11.92
CA GLN A 184 -7.02 0.93 10.89
C GLN A 184 -5.59 0.96 11.43
N SER A 185 -5.37 1.56 12.60
CA SER A 185 -4.06 1.60 13.25
C SER A 185 -3.53 0.20 13.56
N MET A 186 -4.39 -0.71 14.01
CA MET A 186 -4.03 -2.11 14.28
C MET A 186 -3.58 -2.82 12.99
N ILE A 187 -4.29 -2.66 11.88
CA ILE A 187 -3.89 -3.26 10.59
C ILE A 187 -2.59 -2.64 10.09
N VAL A 188 -2.40 -1.33 10.22
CA VAL A 188 -1.14 -0.66 9.88
C VAL A 188 0.01 -1.21 10.72
N MET A 189 -0.19 -1.43 12.01
CA MET A 189 0.82 -2.05 12.87
C MET A 189 1.17 -3.47 12.41
N PHE A 190 0.18 -4.28 12.02
CA PHE A 190 0.41 -5.64 11.54
C PHE A 190 1.11 -5.67 10.18
N THR A 191 0.77 -4.76 9.28
CA THR A 191 1.35 -4.70 7.94
C THR A 191 2.70 -4.00 7.93
N TYR A 192 2.74 -2.71 8.24
CA TYR A 192 3.96 -1.89 8.14
C TYR A 192 4.86 -1.97 9.38
N GLY A 193 4.32 -2.38 10.53
CA GLY A 193 5.13 -2.67 11.72
C GLY A 193 5.71 -4.09 11.65
N ILE A 194 4.90 -5.09 11.98
CA ILE A 194 5.37 -6.49 12.14
C ILE A 194 5.70 -7.14 10.78
N GLY A 195 4.89 -6.87 9.75
CA GLY A 195 5.02 -7.55 8.46
C GLY A 195 6.20 -7.10 7.60
N MET A 196 6.79 -5.93 7.88
CA MET A 196 7.98 -5.43 7.17
C MET A 196 9.28 -5.58 7.95
N LEU A 197 9.24 -6.10 9.20
CA LEU A 197 10.42 -6.44 9.97
C LEU A 197 11.04 -7.76 9.47
#